data_8eab004bdd53a70789d8b289801efb76
#
_entry.id   8eab004bdd53a70789d8b289801efb76
#
_cell.length_a   1.000
_cell.length_b   1.000
_cell.length_c   1.000
_cell.angle_alpha   90.00
_cell.angle_beta   90.00
_cell.angle_gamma   90.00
#
_symmetry.space_group_name_H-M   'P 1'
#
loop_
_entity.id
_entity.type
_entity.pdbx_description
1 polymer ?
#
loop_
_entity_poly.entity_id
_entity_poly.type
_entity_poly.pdbx_seq_one_letter_code
_entity_poly.pdbx_strand_id
1 'polypeptide(L)'
;MTIYKVSRGNAWDEYDIAYLTEDKLEEYLNAVYNSSWMEQHKHNHLDGINETEKAYKESLDRYIQSCNFYLHAPKHGQLSKEASKNNFNQCERKIVETRNRLKQIQEIKEEVINWSKEDWLHHAHYNWEPIRINDMNNLERPDDDRTSEDWM
;
A
#
# COMPACT_ATOMS: atom_id res chain seq x y z
N MET A 1 17.98 -11.56 -28.47
CA MET A 1 16.57 -11.45 -28.09
C MET A 1 16.46 -11.64 -26.58
N THR A 2 15.74 -10.76 -25.93
CA THR A 2 15.53 -10.86 -24.47
C THR A 2 14.20 -11.54 -24.17
N ILE A 3 14.24 -12.50 -23.27
CA ILE A 3 13.03 -13.14 -22.76
C ILE A 3 12.82 -12.65 -21.33
N TYR A 4 11.60 -12.33 -21.01
CA TYR A 4 11.21 -11.87 -19.69
C TYR A 4 10.37 -12.92 -18.99
N LYS A 5 10.67 -13.15 -17.73
CA LYS A 5 9.85 -13.98 -16.86
C LYS A 5 8.82 -13.05 -16.18
N VAL A 6 7.55 -13.35 -16.34
CA VAL A 6 6.48 -12.63 -15.69
C VAL A 6 5.94 -13.50 -14.57
N SER A 7 5.88 -12.94 -13.38
CA SER A 7 5.37 -13.62 -12.21
C SER A 7 4.36 -12.74 -11.49
N ARG A 8 3.56 -13.34 -10.63
CA ARG A 8 2.62 -12.64 -9.78
C ARG A 8 2.64 -13.24 -8.39
N GLY A 9 2.54 -12.37 -7.40
CA GLY A 9 2.49 -12.79 -6.01
C GLY A 9 3.41 -11.97 -5.13
N ASN A 10 3.42 -12.32 -3.86
CA ASN A 10 4.29 -11.71 -2.87
C ASN A 10 5.43 -12.67 -2.50
N ALA A 11 6.22 -12.30 -1.50
CA ALA A 11 7.36 -13.10 -1.06
C ALA A 11 6.97 -14.51 -0.58
N TRP A 12 5.71 -14.72 -0.21
CA TRP A 12 5.23 -15.98 0.35
C TRP A 12 4.57 -16.88 -0.68
N ASP A 13 4.00 -16.30 -1.72
CA ASP A 13 3.16 -17.03 -2.68
C ASP A 13 3.34 -16.39 -4.07
N GLU A 14 4.53 -16.53 -4.61
CA GLU A 14 4.85 -16.05 -5.95
C GLU A 14 4.85 -17.21 -6.93
N TYR A 15 4.22 -17.02 -8.08
CA TYR A 15 4.20 -18.02 -9.14
C TYR A 15 4.46 -17.40 -10.50
N ASP A 16 5.09 -18.16 -11.38
CA ASP A 16 5.38 -17.73 -12.74
C ASP A 16 4.12 -17.83 -13.59
N ILE A 17 3.89 -16.79 -14.38
CA ILE A 17 2.74 -16.73 -15.29
C ILE A 17 3.16 -17.09 -16.70
N ALA A 18 4.24 -16.49 -17.17
CA ALA A 18 4.65 -16.62 -18.57
C ALA A 18 6.12 -16.23 -18.78
N TYR A 19 6.65 -16.66 -19.91
CA TYR A 19 7.95 -16.25 -20.41
C TYR A 19 7.72 -15.60 -21.76
N LEU A 20 7.98 -14.30 -21.88
CA LEU A 20 7.58 -13.50 -23.01
C LEU A 20 8.75 -12.73 -23.62
N THR A 21 8.72 -12.56 -24.94
CA THR A 21 9.61 -11.61 -25.60
C THR A 21 9.21 -10.19 -25.22
N GLU A 22 10.09 -9.23 -25.48
CA GLU A 22 9.85 -7.84 -25.10
C GLU A 22 8.52 -7.30 -25.67
N ASP A 23 8.24 -7.58 -26.94
CA ASP A 23 7.01 -7.14 -27.60
C ASP A 23 5.75 -7.75 -26.95
N LYS A 24 5.83 -9.02 -26.65
CA LYS A 24 4.71 -9.73 -26.02
C LYS A 24 4.54 -9.32 -24.56
N LEU A 25 5.63 -9.01 -23.89
CA LEU A 25 5.61 -8.48 -22.53
C LEU A 25 4.82 -7.17 -22.50
N GLU A 26 5.14 -6.25 -23.40
CA GLU A 26 4.45 -4.96 -23.47
C GLU A 26 2.95 -5.13 -23.74
N GLU A 27 2.60 -5.98 -24.68
CA GLU A 27 1.19 -6.31 -24.96
C GLU A 27 0.48 -6.87 -23.71
N TYR A 28 1.13 -7.78 -23.01
CA TYR A 28 0.56 -8.42 -21.83
C TYR A 28 0.36 -7.40 -20.71
N LEU A 29 1.39 -6.60 -20.40
CA LEU A 29 1.31 -5.62 -19.34
C LEU A 29 0.26 -4.55 -19.63
N ASN A 30 0.15 -4.12 -20.89
CA ASN A 30 -0.89 -3.17 -21.29
C ASN A 30 -2.29 -3.78 -21.15
N ALA A 31 -2.45 -5.03 -21.51
CA ALA A 31 -3.73 -5.72 -21.36
C ALA A 31 -4.15 -5.82 -19.89
N VAL A 32 -3.23 -6.16 -19.00
CA VAL A 32 -3.49 -6.20 -17.55
C VAL A 32 -3.83 -4.81 -17.03
N TYR A 33 -3.03 -3.82 -17.41
CA TYR A 33 -3.22 -2.45 -16.93
C TYR A 33 -4.57 -1.86 -17.36
N ASN A 34 -5.02 -2.19 -18.56
CA ASN A 34 -6.28 -1.69 -19.12
C ASN A 34 -7.48 -2.58 -18.81
N SER A 35 -7.30 -3.63 -18.02
CA SER A 35 -8.39 -4.53 -17.65
C SER A 35 -9.35 -3.87 -16.66
N SER A 36 -10.60 -4.33 -16.66
CA SER A 36 -11.60 -3.88 -15.69
C SER A 36 -11.21 -4.27 -14.26
N TRP A 37 -10.49 -5.38 -14.10
CA TRP A 37 -9.99 -5.79 -12.80
C TRP A 37 -9.01 -4.77 -12.25
N MET A 38 -8.08 -4.28 -13.07
CA MET A 38 -7.11 -3.26 -12.65
C MET A 38 -7.81 -1.94 -12.32
N GLU A 39 -8.81 -1.58 -13.09
CA GLU A 39 -9.58 -0.37 -12.83
C GLU A 39 -10.28 -0.45 -11.49
N GLN A 40 -10.87 -1.59 -11.17
CA GLN A 40 -11.48 -1.83 -9.87
C GLN A 40 -10.44 -1.82 -8.75
N HIS A 41 -9.27 -2.41 -8.99
CA HIS A 41 -8.16 -2.41 -8.04
C HIS A 41 -7.71 -1.00 -7.68
N LYS A 42 -7.56 -0.13 -8.69
CA LYS A 42 -7.21 1.27 -8.49
C LYS A 42 -8.27 1.99 -7.66
N HIS A 43 -9.51 1.79 -8.04
CA HIS A 43 -10.66 2.41 -7.36
C HIS A 43 -10.71 2.01 -5.90
N ASN A 44 -10.58 0.73 -5.61
CA ASN A 44 -10.61 0.21 -4.24
C ASN A 44 -9.46 0.76 -3.41
N HIS A 45 -8.28 0.85 -3.98
CA HIS A 45 -7.12 1.37 -3.27
C HIS A 45 -7.28 2.85 -2.92
N LEU A 46 -7.72 3.66 -3.87
CA LEU A 46 -7.96 5.09 -3.65
C LEU A 46 -9.10 5.33 -2.67
N ASP A 47 -10.17 4.54 -2.75
CA ASP A 47 -11.26 4.62 -1.79
C ASP A 47 -10.80 4.31 -0.37
N GLY A 48 -9.95 3.29 -0.21
CA GLY A 48 -9.38 2.95 1.09
C GLY A 48 -8.59 4.12 1.69
N ILE A 49 -7.80 4.81 0.87
CA ILE A 49 -7.04 5.98 1.29
C ILE A 49 -8.00 7.11 1.70
N ASN A 50 -9.02 7.36 0.91
CA ASN A 50 -10.00 8.41 1.19
C ASN A 50 -10.79 8.13 2.48
N GLU A 51 -11.16 6.87 2.71
CA GLU A 51 -11.86 6.47 3.94
C GLU A 51 -10.97 6.64 5.17
N THR A 52 -9.69 6.30 5.05
CA THR A 52 -8.72 6.49 6.13
C THR A 52 -8.56 7.97 6.44
N GLU A 53 -8.43 8.81 5.41
CA GLU A 53 -8.35 10.26 5.57
C GLU A 53 -9.58 10.80 6.31
N LYS A 54 -10.75 10.37 5.89
CA LYS A 54 -12.01 10.77 6.52
C LYS A 54 -12.06 10.38 7.99
N ALA A 55 -11.66 9.17 8.32
CA ALA A 55 -11.64 8.68 9.69
C ALA A 55 -10.72 9.52 10.59
N TYR A 56 -9.54 9.90 10.08
CA TYR A 56 -8.64 10.77 10.84
C TYR A 56 -9.18 12.19 10.99
N LYS A 57 -9.84 12.73 9.98
CA LYS A 57 -10.50 14.04 10.08
C LYS A 57 -11.59 14.04 11.15
N GLU A 58 -12.39 13.00 11.20
CA GLU A 58 -13.42 12.84 12.23
C GLU A 58 -12.80 12.70 13.62
N SER A 59 -11.72 11.96 13.75
CA SER A 59 -10.99 11.84 15.01
C SER A 59 -10.42 13.18 15.46
N LEU A 60 -9.87 13.95 14.53
CA LEU A 60 -9.33 15.27 14.81
C LEU A 60 -10.42 16.19 15.37
N ASP A 61 -11.61 16.20 14.76
CA ASP A 61 -12.73 17.00 15.22
C ASP A 61 -13.13 16.61 16.64
N ARG A 62 -13.19 15.32 16.94
CA ARG A 62 -13.51 14.84 18.28
C ARG A 62 -12.47 15.29 19.31
N TYR A 63 -11.20 15.23 18.96
CA TYR A 63 -10.13 15.67 19.87
C TYR A 63 -10.19 17.19 20.11
N ILE A 64 -10.50 17.96 19.08
CA ILE A 64 -10.67 19.41 19.22
C ILE A 64 -11.84 19.72 20.15
N GLN A 65 -12.96 19.04 19.99
CA GLN A 65 -14.12 19.19 20.87
C GLN A 65 -13.77 18.82 22.31
N SER A 66 -13.03 17.73 22.50
CA SER A 66 -12.57 17.30 23.82
C SER A 66 -11.65 18.34 24.47
N CYS A 67 -10.74 18.92 23.70
CA CYS A 67 -9.89 20.00 24.19
C CYS A 67 -10.71 21.19 24.68
N ASN A 68 -11.71 21.58 23.91
CA ASN A 68 -12.60 22.68 24.31
C ASN A 68 -13.36 22.34 25.58
N PHE A 69 -13.84 21.12 25.70
CA PHE A 69 -14.51 20.66 26.91
C PHE A 69 -13.59 20.77 28.14
N TYR A 70 -12.39 20.23 28.07
CA TYR A 70 -11.46 20.24 29.19
C TYR A 70 -10.96 21.64 29.54
N LEU A 71 -10.87 22.52 28.56
CA LEU A 71 -10.50 23.90 28.79
C LEU A 71 -11.52 24.62 29.68
N HIS A 72 -12.80 24.33 29.52
CA HIS A 72 -13.88 25.01 30.23
C HIS A 72 -14.45 24.21 31.41
N ALA A 73 -14.14 22.93 31.55
CA ALA A 73 -14.68 22.08 32.59
C ALA A 73 -14.45 22.59 34.02
N PRO A 74 -13.26 23.12 34.38
CA PRO A 74 -13.08 23.67 35.74
C PRO A 74 -13.99 24.82 36.06
N LYS A 75 -14.31 25.67 35.08
CA LYS A 75 -15.21 26.83 35.27
C LYS A 75 -16.63 26.41 35.58
N HIS A 76 -17.03 25.24 35.11
CA HIS A 76 -18.37 24.69 35.32
C HIS A 76 -18.44 23.69 36.47
N GLY A 77 -17.33 23.52 37.20
CA GLY A 77 -17.26 22.56 38.32
C GLY A 77 -17.33 21.11 37.93
N GLN A 78 -17.13 20.78 36.66
CA GLN A 78 -17.24 19.41 36.15
C GLN A 78 -16.01 18.56 36.45
N LEU A 79 -14.82 19.18 36.50
CA LEU A 79 -13.57 18.51 36.80
C LEU A 79 -12.66 19.43 37.63
N SER A 80 -11.72 18.86 38.38
CA SER A 80 -10.68 19.61 39.04
C SER A 80 -9.77 20.26 38.00
N LYS A 81 -9.07 21.33 38.40
CA LYS A 81 -8.09 22.00 37.52
C LYS A 81 -7.00 21.06 37.04
N GLU A 82 -6.51 20.20 37.95
CA GLU A 82 -5.43 19.27 37.65
C GLU A 82 -5.88 18.21 36.64
N ALA A 83 -7.04 17.59 36.87
CA ALA A 83 -7.58 16.59 35.96
C ALA A 83 -7.86 17.19 34.58
N SER A 84 -8.44 18.38 34.52
CA SER A 84 -8.70 19.07 33.26
C SER A 84 -7.42 19.40 32.51
N LYS A 85 -6.40 19.86 33.21
CA LYS A 85 -5.11 20.16 32.59
C LYS A 85 -4.46 18.90 32.00
N ASN A 86 -4.48 17.79 32.75
CA ASN A 86 -3.90 16.53 32.27
C ASN A 86 -4.64 16.01 31.05
N ASN A 87 -5.96 16.02 31.07
CA ASN A 87 -6.79 15.58 29.96
C ASN A 87 -6.65 16.49 28.74
N PHE A 88 -6.58 17.79 28.96
CA PHE A 88 -6.31 18.76 27.89
C PHE A 88 -4.97 18.47 27.21
N ASN A 89 -3.91 18.26 27.99
CA ASN A 89 -2.59 17.99 27.44
C ASN A 89 -2.56 16.69 26.65
N GLN A 90 -3.29 15.66 27.06
CA GLN A 90 -3.42 14.43 26.32
C GLN A 90 -4.15 14.66 24.99
N CYS A 91 -5.25 15.38 25.00
CA CYS A 91 -6.00 15.71 23.78
C CYS A 91 -5.16 16.54 22.83
N GLU A 92 -4.38 17.48 23.34
CA GLU A 92 -3.50 18.31 22.53
C GLU A 92 -2.44 17.45 21.81
N ARG A 93 -1.86 16.49 22.52
CA ARG A 93 -0.93 15.54 21.90
C ARG A 93 -1.60 14.71 20.81
N LYS A 94 -2.83 14.24 21.05
CA LYS A 94 -3.61 13.50 20.06
C LYS A 94 -3.91 14.34 18.82
N ILE A 95 -4.17 15.61 18.99
CA ILE A 95 -4.39 16.54 17.88
C ILE A 95 -3.12 16.63 17.01
N VAL A 96 -1.96 16.80 17.64
CA VAL A 96 -0.68 16.87 16.91
C VAL A 96 -0.41 15.57 16.16
N GLU A 97 -0.55 14.44 16.82
CA GLU A 97 -0.38 13.13 16.20
C GLU A 97 -1.31 12.93 15.00
N THR A 98 -2.59 13.28 15.17
CA THR A 98 -3.60 13.11 14.14
C THR A 98 -3.33 14.02 12.94
N ARG A 99 -2.92 15.25 13.18
CA ARG A 99 -2.52 16.17 12.10
C ARG A 99 -1.33 15.64 11.32
N ASN A 100 -0.34 15.07 12.02
CA ASN A 100 0.82 14.45 11.37
C ASN A 100 0.41 13.25 10.52
N ARG A 101 -0.52 12.43 11.02
CA ARG A 101 -1.05 11.29 10.25
C ARG A 101 -1.81 11.75 9.01
N LEU A 102 -2.63 12.79 9.14
CA LEU A 102 -3.34 13.37 8.00
C LEU A 102 -2.38 13.87 6.94
N LYS A 103 -1.31 14.53 7.35
CA LYS A 103 -0.30 15.00 6.42
C LYS A 103 0.35 13.85 5.67
N GLN A 104 0.69 12.77 6.38
CA GLN A 104 1.26 11.57 5.76
C GLN A 104 0.29 10.94 4.76
N ILE A 105 -1.00 10.86 5.11
CA ILE A 105 -2.02 10.29 4.22
C ILE A 105 -2.18 11.15 2.97
N GLN A 106 -2.16 12.46 3.10
CA GLN A 106 -2.23 13.37 1.96
C GLN A 106 -1.03 13.20 1.03
N GLU A 107 0.17 13.03 1.59
CA GLU A 107 1.37 12.75 0.82
C GLU A 107 1.29 11.42 0.08
N ILE A 108 0.80 10.37 0.74
CA ILE A 108 0.59 9.05 0.13
C ILE A 108 -0.44 9.14 -1.00
N LYS A 109 -1.55 9.82 -0.75
CA LYS A 109 -2.61 9.99 -1.74
C LYS A 109 -2.10 10.68 -2.99
N GLU A 110 -1.32 11.74 -2.82
CA GLU A 110 -0.74 12.49 -3.92
C GLU A 110 0.24 11.62 -4.71
N GLU A 111 1.06 10.83 -4.03
CA GLU A 111 1.95 9.87 -4.65
C GLU A 111 1.17 8.84 -5.48
N VAL A 112 0.14 8.24 -4.89
CA VAL A 112 -0.67 7.19 -5.54
C VAL A 112 -1.40 7.73 -6.78
N ILE A 113 -1.93 8.94 -6.71
CA ILE A 113 -2.58 9.57 -7.85
C ILE A 113 -1.62 9.72 -9.04
N ASN A 114 -0.34 9.90 -8.76
CA ASN A 114 0.69 10.07 -9.78
C ASN A 114 1.42 8.76 -10.14
N TRP A 115 0.96 7.62 -9.65
CA TRP A 115 1.57 6.35 -9.99
C TRP A 115 1.54 6.07 -11.49
N SER A 116 2.64 5.55 -12.00
CA SER A 116 2.76 5.08 -13.38
C SER A 116 2.06 3.74 -13.56
N LYS A 117 1.97 3.29 -14.81
CA LYS A 117 1.50 1.95 -15.15
C LYS A 117 2.29 0.88 -14.37
N GLU A 118 3.62 1.02 -14.35
CA GLU A 118 4.50 0.09 -13.68
C GLU A 118 4.24 0.06 -12.17
N ASP A 119 4.04 1.21 -11.55
CA ASP A 119 3.74 1.30 -10.12
C ASP A 119 2.46 0.55 -9.78
N TRP A 120 1.42 0.73 -10.57
CA TRP A 120 0.15 0.03 -10.35
C TRP A 120 0.27 -1.47 -10.56
N LEU A 121 1.01 -1.90 -11.58
CA LEU A 121 1.25 -3.32 -11.83
C LEU A 121 2.03 -3.97 -10.69
N HIS A 122 3.06 -3.31 -10.18
CA HIS A 122 3.81 -3.81 -9.02
C HIS A 122 2.96 -3.83 -7.76
N HIS A 123 2.12 -2.85 -7.56
CA HIS A 123 1.18 -2.82 -6.44
C HIS A 123 0.20 -3.99 -6.50
N ALA A 124 -0.17 -4.40 -7.70
CA ALA A 124 -1.02 -5.57 -7.93
C ALA A 124 -0.23 -6.88 -7.91
N HIS A 125 1.04 -6.82 -7.51
CA HIS A 125 1.95 -7.96 -7.35
C HIS A 125 2.41 -8.61 -8.67
N TYR A 126 2.33 -7.88 -9.79
CA TYR A 126 2.94 -8.32 -11.03
C TYR A 126 4.41 -7.93 -11.06
N ASN A 127 5.25 -8.88 -11.43
CA ASN A 127 6.68 -8.67 -11.54
C ASN A 127 7.16 -9.23 -12.87
N TRP A 128 8.18 -8.62 -13.45
CA TRP A 128 8.80 -9.11 -14.67
C TRP A 128 10.28 -8.78 -14.63
N GLU A 129 11.07 -9.72 -15.14
CA GLU A 129 12.52 -9.55 -15.16
C GLU A 129 13.11 -10.22 -16.39
N PRO A 130 14.19 -9.67 -16.96
CA PRO A 130 14.86 -10.32 -18.08
C PRO A 130 15.56 -11.59 -17.61
N ILE A 131 15.53 -12.60 -18.46
CA ILE A 131 16.24 -13.86 -18.22
C ILE A 131 17.50 -13.88 -19.07
N ARG A 132 18.62 -14.17 -18.44
CA ARG A 132 19.89 -14.33 -19.13
C ARG A 132 19.93 -15.70 -19.80
N ILE A 133 20.76 -15.82 -20.85
CA ILE A 133 20.95 -17.09 -21.55
C ILE A 133 21.30 -18.23 -20.60
N ASN A 134 22.15 -17.95 -19.61
CA ASN A 134 22.51 -18.95 -18.61
C ASN A 134 21.33 -19.42 -17.78
N ASP A 135 20.44 -18.52 -17.44
CA ASP A 135 19.23 -18.83 -16.69
C ASP A 135 18.27 -19.65 -17.55
N MET A 136 18.19 -19.34 -18.85
CA MET A 136 17.39 -20.11 -19.79
C MET A 136 17.91 -21.54 -19.93
N ASN A 137 19.22 -21.73 -19.97
CA ASN A 137 19.82 -23.03 -19.99
C ASN A 137 19.48 -23.85 -18.74
N ASN A 138 19.46 -23.19 -17.61
CA ASN A 138 19.03 -23.82 -16.35
C ASN A 138 17.56 -24.21 -16.37
N LEU A 139 16.73 -23.44 -17.04
CA LEU A 139 15.31 -23.77 -17.19
C LEU A 139 15.09 -24.97 -18.11
N GLU A 140 15.92 -25.10 -19.12
CA GLU A 140 15.85 -26.22 -20.05
C GLU A 140 16.32 -27.53 -19.44
N ARG A 141 17.13 -27.46 -18.40
CA ARG A 141 17.56 -28.66 -17.69
C ARG A 141 16.38 -29.18 -16.89
N PRO A 142 16.09 -30.47 -17.04
CA PRO A 142 15.17 -31.08 -16.10
C PRO A 142 15.71 -30.84 -14.70
N ASP A 143 14.84 -30.61 -13.76
CA ASP A 143 15.28 -30.39 -12.38
C ASP A 143 15.71 -31.67 -11.68
N ASP A 144 16.30 -32.57 -12.43
CA ASP A 144 16.78 -33.83 -11.95
C ASP A 144 17.66 -33.70 -10.71
N ASP A 145 18.59 -32.76 -10.77
CA ASP A 145 19.51 -32.56 -9.66
C ASP A 145 18.79 -32.11 -8.39
N ARG A 146 17.85 -31.20 -8.55
CA ARG A 146 17.09 -30.71 -7.42
C ARG A 146 16.03 -31.67 -6.97
N THR A 147 15.37 -32.29 -7.92
CA THR A 147 14.32 -33.24 -7.60
C THR A 147 14.83 -34.44 -6.81
N SER A 148 16.00 -34.94 -7.15
CA SER A 148 16.53 -36.13 -6.50
C SER A 148 16.97 -35.86 -5.08
N GLU A 149 17.35 -34.65 -4.76
CA GLU A 149 17.96 -34.33 -3.46
C GLU A 149 17.10 -33.41 -2.60
N ASP A 150 16.58 -32.36 -3.18
CA ASP A 150 15.94 -31.30 -2.43
C ASP A 150 14.48 -31.60 -2.12
N TRP A 151 13.88 -32.46 -2.89
CA TRP A 151 12.44 -32.70 -2.86
C TRP A 151 12.06 -34.00 -2.20
N MET A 152 13.04 -34.69 -1.73
CA MET A 152 12.83 -35.94 -1.02
C MET A 152 13.11 -35.84 0.47
#